data_e0fcc5f3c36dea65f12b5bf5c1aeef2b
#
_entry.id   e0fcc5f3c36dea65f12b5bf5c1aeef2b
#
_cell.length_a   1.000
_cell.length_b   1.000
_cell.length_c   1.000
_cell.angle_alpha   90.00
_cell.angle_beta   90.00
_cell.angle_gamma   90.00
#
_symmetry.space_group_name_H-M   'P 1'
#
loop_
_entity.id
_entity.type
_entity.pdbx_description
1 polymer ?
#
loop_
_entity_poly.entity_id
_entity_poly.type
_entity_poly.pdbx_seq_one_letter_code
_entity_poly.pdbx_strand_id
1 'polypeptide(L)'
;MKPSLSLLAFCGFETMLIIAFATCTALAQEATPSFEIASPPACQNNKGEPVRFENQISPKAKSAAGMARRDDKGVPVIYRFAYAKSPQSLQKFIDRHECAHHQTGDIDWPHPPRNSPDHMMNESIADCIAILRMRDESTDSQAQIKNVTIALTQAMDAVGFPPSTIDSRISNIDNCAQKDGTAAEFIKAVLDHRAAN
;
A
#
# COMPACT_ATOMS: atom_id res chain seq x y z
N MET A 1 -16.90 85.18 57.03
CA MET A 1 -17.73 85.06 55.85
C MET A 1 -17.06 83.97 54.95
N LYS A 2 -17.66 82.82 54.85
CA LYS A 2 -17.08 81.65 54.11
C LYS A 2 -17.69 81.63 52.70
N PRO A 3 -16.92 81.40 51.65
CA PRO A 3 -17.46 80.95 50.37
C PRO A 3 -17.45 79.41 50.32
N SER A 4 -18.54 78.85 49.80
CA SER A 4 -18.80 77.44 49.54
C SER A 4 -18.08 77.01 48.30
N LEU A 5 -17.35 75.89 48.37
CA LEU A 5 -16.71 75.24 47.26
C LEU A 5 -17.64 74.13 46.74
N SER A 6 -18.14 74.27 45.52
CA SER A 6 -18.86 73.20 44.79
C SER A 6 -17.89 72.32 44.08
N LEU A 7 -17.96 71.03 44.44
CA LEU A 7 -17.19 69.97 43.86
C LEU A 7 -17.95 69.40 42.62
N LEU A 8 -17.42 69.63 41.43
CA LEU A 8 -17.90 69.06 40.18
C LEU A 8 -17.18 67.68 39.98
N ALA A 9 -17.97 66.62 40.10
CA ALA A 9 -17.52 65.30 39.78
C ALA A 9 -17.49 65.10 38.24
N PHE A 10 -16.29 64.91 37.71
CA PHE A 10 -16.10 64.48 36.32
C PHE A 10 -16.20 62.92 36.27
N CYS A 11 -17.28 62.48 35.65
CA CYS A 11 -17.46 61.04 35.33
C CYS A 11 -16.70 60.76 34.02
N GLY A 12 -15.50 60.17 34.16
CA GLY A 12 -14.73 59.70 33.00
C GLY A 12 -15.34 58.42 32.46
N PHE A 13 -15.84 58.49 31.24
CA PHE A 13 -16.27 57.32 30.47
C PHE A 13 -15.03 56.66 29.85
N GLU A 14 -14.48 55.63 30.50
CA GLU A 14 -13.49 54.78 29.87
C GLU A 14 -14.17 53.82 28.89
N THR A 15 -14.11 54.11 27.61
CA THR A 15 -14.49 53.21 26.51
C THR A 15 -13.42 52.13 26.39
N MET A 16 -13.69 50.99 26.98
CA MET A 16 -12.85 49.76 26.83
C MET A 16 -13.06 49.22 25.40
N LEU A 17 -12.08 49.49 24.52
CA LEU A 17 -12.05 48.97 23.17
C LEU A 17 -11.63 47.45 23.22
N ILE A 18 -12.60 46.54 23.23
CA ILE A 18 -12.36 45.12 23.14
C ILE A 18 -11.97 44.80 21.70
N ILE A 19 -10.67 44.73 21.41
CA ILE A 19 -10.15 44.18 20.16
C ILE A 19 -10.30 42.65 20.19
N ALA A 20 -11.38 42.15 19.62
CA ALA A 20 -11.55 40.73 19.39
C ALA A 20 -10.55 40.30 18.30
N PHE A 21 -9.42 39.71 18.70
CA PHE A 21 -8.55 39.00 17.79
C PHE A 21 -9.27 37.72 17.36
N ALA A 22 -9.96 37.78 16.22
CA ALA A 22 -10.39 36.55 15.55
C ALA A 22 -9.15 35.82 15.04
N THR A 23 -8.63 34.89 15.84
CA THR A 23 -7.63 33.96 15.38
C THR A 23 -8.30 33.03 14.36
N CYS A 24 -8.16 33.39 13.09
CA CYS A 24 -8.51 32.53 11.97
C CYS A 24 -7.49 31.38 11.97
N THR A 25 -7.76 30.29 12.73
CA THR A 25 -7.03 29.02 12.59
C THR A 25 -7.42 28.44 11.24
N ALA A 26 -6.66 28.78 10.20
CA ALA A 26 -6.69 28.05 8.96
C ALA A 26 -6.29 26.61 9.31
N LEU A 27 -7.26 25.69 9.28
CA LEU A 27 -7.00 24.27 9.30
C LEU A 27 -6.19 23.97 8.03
N ALA A 28 -4.86 23.95 8.17
CA ALA A 28 -3.99 23.45 7.13
C ALA A 28 -4.41 22.00 6.91
N GLN A 29 -5.14 21.76 5.83
CA GLN A 29 -5.47 20.43 5.37
C GLN A 29 -4.13 19.83 4.95
N GLU A 30 -3.54 18.94 5.78
CA GLU A 30 -2.32 18.24 5.45
C GLU A 30 -2.55 17.51 4.13
N ALA A 31 -1.90 18.00 3.09
CA ALA A 31 -1.94 17.35 1.78
C ALA A 31 -1.35 15.95 1.95
N THR A 32 -2.16 14.93 1.75
CA THR A 32 -1.68 13.53 1.75
C THR A 32 -0.53 13.43 0.73
N PRO A 33 0.65 12.92 1.12
CA PRO A 33 1.77 12.82 0.19
C PRO A 33 1.35 12.00 -1.03
N SER A 34 1.56 12.54 -2.22
CA SER A 34 1.32 11.85 -3.48
C SER A 34 2.65 11.34 -4.01
N PHE A 35 2.75 10.03 -4.21
CA PHE A 35 3.93 9.38 -4.76
C PHE A 35 3.80 9.25 -6.27
N GLU A 36 4.94 9.30 -6.96
CA GLU A 36 5.01 8.95 -8.38
C GLU A 36 4.60 7.48 -8.57
N ILE A 37 3.83 7.21 -9.62
CA ILE A 37 3.41 5.85 -9.95
C ILE A 37 4.56 5.15 -10.68
N ALA A 38 5.06 4.07 -10.07
CA ALA A 38 6.13 3.26 -10.65
C ALA A 38 5.70 2.64 -11.99
N SER A 39 6.63 2.59 -12.94
CA SER A 39 6.44 1.82 -14.18
C SER A 39 6.26 0.35 -13.83
N PRO A 40 5.27 -0.35 -14.45
CA PRO A 40 5.06 -1.76 -14.20
C PRO A 40 6.22 -2.60 -14.74
N PRO A 41 6.56 -3.73 -14.09
CA PRO A 41 7.52 -4.68 -14.63
C PRO A 41 6.94 -5.43 -15.83
N ALA A 42 7.79 -6.05 -16.64
CA ALA A 42 7.32 -7.05 -17.59
C ALA A 42 6.72 -8.25 -16.84
N CYS A 43 5.54 -8.69 -17.28
CA CYS A 43 4.83 -9.83 -16.69
C CYS A 43 4.21 -10.69 -17.78
N GLN A 44 4.39 -12.01 -17.65
CA GLN A 44 3.70 -13.02 -18.47
C GLN A 44 3.09 -14.03 -17.50
N ASN A 45 1.94 -14.61 -17.89
CA ASN A 45 1.33 -15.68 -17.11
C ASN A 45 2.05 -17.04 -17.35
N ASN A 46 1.56 -18.10 -16.73
CA ASN A 46 2.09 -19.47 -16.86
C ASN A 46 1.98 -20.08 -18.27
N LYS A 47 1.23 -19.42 -19.17
CA LYS A 47 1.05 -19.81 -20.58
C LYS A 47 1.87 -18.95 -21.54
N GLY A 48 2.67 -18.01 -21.02
CA GLY A 48 3.47 -17.07 -21.80
C GLY A 48 2.67 -15.88 -22.38
N GLU A 49 1.39 -15.71 -21.99
CA GLU A 49 0.59 -14.56 -22.42
C GLU A 49 1.03 -13.31 -21.67
N PRO A 50 1.21 -12.15 -22.34
CA PRO A 50 1.55 -10.90 -21.68
C PRO A 50 0.42 -10.45 -20.76
N VAL A 51 0.79 -10.00 -19.55
CA VAL A 51 -0.16 -9.45 -18.56
C VAL A 51 -0.17 -7.94 -18.68
N ARG A 52 -1.36 -7.37 -18.78
CA ARG A 52 -1.59 -5.94 -18.88
C ARG A 52 -1.73 -5.31 -17.50
N PHE A 53 -1.22 -4.10 -17.29
CA PHE A 53 -1.39 -3.34 -16.07
C PHE A 53 -2.31 -2.15 -16.30
N GLU A 54 -3.29 -1.96 -15.42
CA GLU A 54 -4.27 -0.88 -15.50
C GLU A 54 -4.40 -0.13 -14.18
N ASN A 55 -4.13 1.19 -14.21
CA ASN A 55 -4.36 2.03 -13.05
C ASN A 55 -5.86 2.33 -12.91
N GLN A 56 -6.41 2.08 -11.73
CA GLN A 56 -7.80 2.31 -11.38
C GLN A 56 -7.93 3.46 -10.39
N ILE A 57 -8.92 4.31 -10.61
CA ILE A 57 -9.25 5.38 -9.67
C ILE A 57 -9.97 4.75 -8.48
N SER A 58 -9.38 4.88 -7.29
CA SER A 58 -9.97 4.39 -6.04
C SER A 58 -9.89 5.46 -4.94
N PRO A 59 -10.81 6.44 -4.91
CA PRO A 59 -10.74 7.56 -3.96
C PRO A 59 -10.79 7.12 -2.50
N LYS A 60 -11.50 6.03 -2.20
CA LYS A 60 -11.69 5.50 -0.85
C LYS A 60 -10.55 4.61 -0.36
N ALA A 61 -9.68 4.13 -1.25
CA ALA A 61 -8.55 3.31 -0.84
C ALA A 61 -7.55 4.13 -0.02
N LYS A 62 -7.07 3.57 1.09
CA LYS A 62 -6.12 4.23 2.01
C LYS A 62 -4.67 4.06 1.58
N SER A 63 -4.36 2.97 0.86
CA SER A 63 -3.02 2.63 0.37
C SER A 63 -3.11 1.95 -1.00
N ALA A 64 -1.97 1.73 -1.65
CA ALA A 64 -1.90 0.93 -2.87
C ALA A 64 -2.41 -0.50 -2.63
N ALA A 65 -3.10 -1.03 -3.64
CA ALA A 65 -3.52 -2.42 -3.71
C ALA A 65 -3.48 -2.91 -5.16
N GLY A 66 -3.34 -4.21 -5.35
CA GLY A 66 -3.39 -4.87 -6.65
C GLY A 66 -4.57 -5.86 -6.74
N MET A 67 -4.85 -6.30 -7.95
CA MET A 67 -5.76 -7.41 -8.21
C MET A 67 -5.40 -8.08 -9.53
N ALA A 68 -4.94 -9.32 -9.47
CA ALA A 68 -4.72 -10.17 -10.63
C ALA A 68 -6.02 -10.84 -11.07
N ARG A 69 -6.38 -10.75 -12.36
CA ARG A 69 -7.55 -11.43 -12.92
C ARG A 69 -7.47 -11.51 -14.44
N ARG A 70 -8.48 -12.13 -15.06
CA ARG A 70 -8.78 -11.94 -16.47
C ARG A 70 -9.88 -10.89 -16.64
N ASP A 71 -9.76 -10.06 -17.66
CA ASP A 71 -10.84 -9.12 -18.03
C ASP A 71 -12.03 -9.87 -18.69
N ASP A 72 -13.08 -9.14 -19.06
CA ASP A 72 -14.28 -9.71 -19.66
C ASP A 72 -14.03 -10.37 -21.04
N LYS A 73 -12.85 -10.13 -21.63
CA LYS A 73 -12.40 -10.77 -22.87
C LYS A 73 -11.45 -11.93 -22.64
N GLY A 74 -11.20 -12.29 -21.37
CA GLY A 74 -10.28 -13.33 -20.98
C GLY A 74 -8.79 -12.93 -21.01
N VAL A 75 -8.45 -11.65 -21.24
CA VAL A 75 -7.08 -11.17 -21.28
C VAL A 75 -6.52 -11.05 -19.86
N PRO A 76 -5.29 -11.55 -19.58
CA PRO A 76 -4.66 -11.40 -18.27
C PRO A 76 -4.41 -9.92 -17.93
N VAL A 77 -4.87 -9.46 -16.77
CA VAL A 77 -4.75 -8.06 -16.33
C VAL A 77 -4.46 -7.96 -14.83
N ILE A 78 -3.66 -6.97 -14.45
CA ILE A 78 -3.46 -6.53 -13.08
C ILE A 78 -4.05 -5.13 -12.94
N TYR A 79 -5.07 -5.01 -12.09
CA TYR A 79 -5.61 -3.71 -11.71
C TYR A 79 -4.82 -3.13 -10.55
N ARG A 80 -4.42 -1.88 -10.66
CA ARG A 80 -3.58 -1.13 -9.71
C ARG A 80 -4.43 -0.01 -9.09
N PHE A 81 -4.72 -0.12 -7.79
CA PHE A 81 -5.57 0.83 -7.06
C PHE A 81 -4.74 1.75 -6.17
N ALA A 82 -5.02 3.04 -6.20
CA ALA A 82 -4.46 4.05 -5.29
C ALA A 82 -2.92 4.05 -5.18
N TYR A 83 -2.21 3.71 -6.25
CA TYR A 83 -0.76 3.60 -6.27
C TYR A 83 -0.05 4.89 -5.83
N ALA A 84 -0.56 6.07 -6.23
CA ALA A 84 -0.02 7.36 -5.79
C ALA A 84 -0.11 7.62 -4.26
N LYS A 85 -0.77 6.74 -3.50
CA LYS A 85 -0.86 6.83 -2.03
C LYS A 85 0.20 6.01 -1.29
N SER A 86 1.10 5.35 -1.99
CA SER A 86 2.10 4.47 -1.38
C SER A 86 3.48 4.63 -2.01
N PRO A 87 4.57 4.41 -1.24
CA PRO A 87 5.93 4.47 -1.76
C PRO A 87 6.16 3.52 -2.93
N GLN A 88 7.08 3.88 -3.83
CA GLN A 88 7.39 3.06 -5.01
C GLN A 88 7.86 1.64 -4.66
N SER A 89 8.53 1.43 -3.51
CA SER A 89 8.90 0.10 -3.04
C SER A 89 7.70 -0.82 -2.85
N LEU A 90 6.63 -0.31 -2.22
CA LEU A 90 5.38 -1.06 -2.05
C LEU A 90 4.65 -1.27 -3.38
N GLN A 91 4.59 -0.25 -4.25
CA GLN A 91 4.00 -0.37 -5.58
C GLN A 91 4.68 -1.48 -6.40
N LYS A 92 6.02 -1.49 -6.43
CA LYS A 92 6.83 -2.50 -7.12
C LYS A 92 6.66 -3.90 -6.54
N PHE A 93 6.51 -4.02 -5.23
CA PHE A 93 6.20 -5.28 -4.57
C PHE A 93 4.83 -5.80 -4.99
N ILE A 94 3.79 -4.96 -4.91
CA ILE A 94 2.42 -5.34 -5.29
C ILE A 94 2.37 -5.78 -6.76
N ASP A 95 3.02 -5.06 -7.69
CA ASP A 95 3.05 -5.46 -9.09
C ASP A 95 3.63 -6.86 -9.30
N ARG A 96 4.69 -7.22 -8.56
CA ARG A 96 5.31 -8.55 -8.66
C ARG A 96 4.49 -9.63 -7.98
N HIS A 97 3.82 -9.29 -6.88
CA HIS A 97 2.89 -10.16 -6.17
C HIS A 97 1.70 -10.52 -7.06
N GLU A 98 1.05 -9.54 -7.68
CA GLU A 98 -0.05 -9.80 -8.59
C GLU A 98 0.41 -10.54 -9.87
N CYS A 99 1.62 -10.22 -10.36
CA CYS A 99 2.21 -10.98 -11.46
C CYS A 99 2.45 -12.45 -11.08
N ALA A 100 2.82 -12.73 -9.83
CA ALA A 100 3.04 -14.10 -9.35
C ALA A 100 1.76 -14.94 -9.42
N HIS A 101 0.59 -14.40 -9.11
CA HIS A 101 -0.69 -15.10 -9.27
C HIS A 101 -0.94 -15.50 -10.74
N HIS A 102 -0.59 -14.65 -11.71
CA HIS A 102 -0.64 -15.03 -13.12
C HIS A 102 0.39 -16.11 -13.47
N GLN A 103 1.60 -16.03 -12.93
CA GLN A 103 2.70 -16.97 -13.23
C GLN A 103 2.50 -18.35 -12.62
N THR A 104 1.81 -18.43 -11.49
CA THR A 104 1.46 -19.70 -10.84
C THR A 104 0.11 -20.25 -11.30
N GLY A 105 -0.63 -19.49 -12.11
CA GLY A 105 -1.92 -19.91 -12.66
C GLY A 105 -3.08 -19.81 -11.66
N ASP A 106 -2.91 -19.18 -10.51
CA ASP A 106 -3.93 -19.03 -9.47
C ASP A 106 -5.23 -18.44 -9.99
N ILE A 107 -5.13 -17.52 -10.93
CA ILE A 107 -6.29 -16.84 -11.52
C ILE A 107 -7.10 -17.71 -12.50
N ASP A 108 -6.56 -18.82 -12.95
CA ASP A 108 -7.20 -19.72 -13.91
C ASP A 108 -8.03 -20.83 -13.20
N TRP A 109 -7.97 -20.91 -11.87
CA TRP A 109 -8.74 -21.81 -11.03
C TRP A 109 -9.81 -21.06 -10.22
N PRO A 110 -10.87 -21.75 -9.76
CA PRO A 110 -11.80 -21.16 -8.82
C PRO A 110 -11.06 -20.61 -7.60
N HIS A 111 -11.26 -19.35 -7.27
CA HIS A 111 -10.64 -18.76 -6.09
C HIS A 111 -11.03 -19.52 -4.83
N PRO A 112 -10.06 -20.01 -4.05
CA PRO A 112 -10.36 -20.62 -2.77
C PRO A 112 -11.05 -19.59 -1.85
N PRO A 113 -11.88 -20.04 -0.91
CA PRO A 113 -12.54 -19.14 0.03
C PRO A 113 -11.52 -18.24 0.73
N ARG A 114 -11.84 -16.96 0.86
CA ARG A 114 -10.95 -15.99 1.51
C ARG A 114 -10.56 -16.48 2.91
N ASN A 115 -9.29 -16.39 3.24
CA ASN A 115 -8.67 -16.87 4.47
C ASN A 115 -8.71 -18.41 4.66
N SER A 116 -9.06 -19.19 3.63
CA SER A 116 -8.82 -20.64 3.67
C SER A 116 -7.31 -20.95 3.62
N PRO A 117 -6.88 -22.16 4.05
CA PRO A 117 -5.48 -22.58 3.93
C PRO A 117 -4.92 -22.41 2.51
N ASP A 118 -5.69 -22.78 1.49
CA ASP A 118 -5.28 -22.68 0.09
C ASP A 118 -5.13 -21.21 -0.36
N HIS A 119 -6.06 -20.33 0.05
CA HIS A 119 -5.92 -18.89 -0.21
C HIS A 119 -4.66 -18.34 0.44
N MET A 120 -4.43 -18.64 1.73
CA MET A 120 -3.25 -18.17 2.45
C MET A 120 -1.95 -18.72 1.87
N MET A 121 -1.97 -19.95 1.37
CA MET A 121 -0.82 -20.55 0.67
C MET A 121 -0.52 -19.81 -0.64
N ASN A 122 -1.53 -19.52 -1.46
CA ASN A 122 -1.36 -18.78 -2.71
C ASN A 122 -0.79 -17.37 -2.46
N GLU A 123 -1.30 -16.66 -1.45
CA GLU A 123 -0.77 -15.36 -1.03
C GLU A 123 0.69 -15.46 -0.59
N SER A 124 1.03 -16.48 0.21
CA SER A 124 2.40 -16.70 0.68
C SER A 124 3.37 -17.03 -0.45
N ILE A 125 2.93 -17.79 -1.44
CA ILE A 125 3.71 -18.09 -2.66
C ILE A 125 3.90 -16.81 -3.48
N ALA A 126 2.86 -16.02 -3.67
CA ALA A 126 2.94 -14.76 -4.42
C ALA A 126 3.88 -13.75 -3.75
N ASP A 127 3.81 -13.60 -2.42
CA ASP A 127 4.75 -12.78 -1.65
C ASP A 127 6.20 -13.25 -1.85
N CYS A 128 6.42 -14.57 -1.80
CA CYS A 128 7.75 -15.15 -1.96
C CYS A 128 8.32 -14.87 -3.35
N ILE A 129 7.55 -15.09 -4.41
CA ILE A 129 7.96 -14.78 -5.78
C ILE A 129 8.27 -13.29 -5.95
N ALA A 130 7.43 -12.41 -5.40
CA ALA A 130 7.65 -10.97 -5.47
C ALA A 130 9.00 -10.56 -4.85
N ILE A 131 9.32 -11.08 -3.67
CA ILE A 131 10.57 -10.79 -2.96
C ILE A 131 11.78 -11.37 -3.68
N LEU A 132 11.70 -12.62 -4.14
CA LEU A 132 12.76 -13.24 -4.92
C LEU A 132 13.06 -12.45 -6.20
N ARG A 133 12.02 -11.99 -6.93
CA ARG A 133 12.21 -11.11 -8.10
C ARG A 133 12.85 -9.78 -7.74
N MET A 134 12.43 -9.13 -6.67
CA MET A 134 13.06 -7.88 -6.22
C MET A 134 14.53 -8.10 -5.87
N ARG A 135 14.87 -9.25 -5.31
CA ARG A 135 16.24 -9.64 -5.02
C ARG A 135 17.05 -9.89 -6.31
N ASP A 136 16.48 -10.63 -7.25
CA ASP A 136 17.16 -11.02 -8.49
C ASP A 136 17.37 -9.82 -9.44
N GLU A 137 16.51 -8.81 -9.38
CA GLU A 137 16.51 -7.65 -10.26
C GLU A 137 17.32 -6.46 -9.72
N SER A 138 17.76 -6.48 -8.46
CA SER A 138 18.38 -5.31 -7.81
C SER A 138 19.68 -5.63 -7.09
N THR A 139 20.69 -4.77 -7.29
CA THR A 139 21.94 -4.79 -6.53
C THR A 139 21.77 -4.29 -5.08
N ASP A 140 20.72 -3.51 -4.79
CA ASP A 140 20.39 -2.99 -3.45
C ASP A 140 19.10 -3.62 -2.92
N SER A 141 18.99 -4.93 -3.12
CA SER A 141 17.79 -5.69 -2.79
C SER A 141 17.43 -5.66 -1.30
N GLN A 142 18.42 -5.69 -0.41
CA GLN A 142 18.18 -5.69 1.04
C GLN A 142 17.50 -4.40 1.53
N ALA A 143 17.96 -3.23 1.09
CA ALA A 143 17.33 -1.96 1.43
C ALA A 143 15.92 -1.85 0.83
N GLN A 144 15.72 -2.35 -0.40
CA GLN A 144 14.40 -2.36 -1.02
C GLN A 144 13.43 -3.27 -0.27
N ILE A 145 13.82 -4.48 0.11
CA ILE A 145 12.99 -5.42 0.88
C ILE A 145 12.63 -4.82 2.24
N LYS A 146 13.59 -4.21 2.94
CA LYS A 146 13.31 -3.49 4.20
C LYS A 146 12.28 -2.37 4.02
N ASN A 147 12.39 -1.60 2.95
CA ASN A 147 11.41 -0.55 2.64
C ASN A 147 10.01 -1.13 2.32
N VAL A 148 9.97 -2.30 1.68
CA VAL A 148 8.70 -3.03 1.45
C VAL A 148 8.08 -3.46 2.75
N THR A 149 8.84 -4.11 3.66
CA THR A 149 8.29 -4.60 4.94
C THR A 149 7.73 -3.47 5.78
N ILE A 150 8.42 -2.32 5.85
CA ILE A 150 7.92 -1.13 6.55
C ILE A 150 6.62 -0.61 5.91
N ALA A 151 6.62 -0.40 4.59
CA ALA A 151 5.47 0.17 3.89
C ALA A 151 4.26 -0.79 3.87
N LEU A 152 4.49 -2.09 3.76
CA LEU A 152 3.45 -3.11 3.82
C LEU A 152 2.82 -3.19 5.21
N THR A 153 3.64 -3.19 6.27
CA THR A 153 3.15 -3.14 7.66
C THR A 153 2.23 -1.93 7.86
N GLN A 154 2.66 -0.74 7.46
CA GLN A 154 1.87 0.49 7.58
C GLN A 154 0.57 0.41 6.77
N ALA A 155 0.63 -0.12 5.54
CA ALA A 155 -0.55 -0.27 4.69
C ALA A 155 -1.57 -1.25 5.27
N MET A 156 -1.12 -2.38 5.80
CA MET A 156 -1.99 -3.40 6.41
C MET A 156 -2.62 -2.89 7.71
N ASP A 157 -1.84 -2.22 8.55
CA ASP A 157 -2.34 -1.59 9.79
C ASP A 157 -3.42 -0.53 9.47
N ALA A 158 -3.16 0.35 8.50
CA ALA A 158 -4.09 1.40 8.07
C ALA A 158 -5.45 0.88 7.58
N VAL A 159 -5.50 -0.35 7.05
CA VAL A 159 -6.75 -1.01 6.63
C VAL A 159 -7.32 -1.96 7.68
N GLY A 160 -6.65 -2.12 8.83
CA GLY A 160 -7.15 -2.81 10.00
C GLY A 160 -6.91 -4.32 10.02
N PHE A 161 -5.82 -4.81 9.41
CA PHE A 161 -5.43 -6.21 9.58
C PHE A 161 -4.99 -6.49 11.02
N PRO A 162 -5.31 -7.68 11.58
CA PRO A 162 -4.81 -8.09 12.88
C PRO A 162 -3.27 -8.13 12.92
N PRO A 163 -2.63 -7.71 14.03
CA PRO A 163 -1.16 -7.75 14.17
C PRO A 163 -0.56 -9.12 13.83
N SER A 164 -1.18 -10.21 14.27
CA SER A 164 -0.71 -11.58 13.98
C SER A 164 -0.69 -11.91 12.49
N THR A 165 -1.62 -11.36 11.72
CA THR A 165 -1.65 -11.53 10.25
C THR A 165 -0.51 -10.74 9.60
N ILE A 166 -0.26 -9.52 10.08
CA ILE A 166 0.86 -8.69 9.62
C ILE A 166 2.18 -9.39 9.92
N ASP A 167 2.40 -9.80 11.17
CA ASP A 167 3.63 -10.49 11.60
C ASP A 167 3.89 -11.77 10.80
N SER A 168 2.85 -12.56 10.55
CA SER A 168 2.95 -13.79 9.74
C SER A 168 3.39 -13.47 8.30
N ARG A 169 2.82 -12.43 7.69
CA ARG A 169 3.17 -12.03 6.33
C ARG A 169 4.58 -11.47 6.23
N ILE A 170 4.99 -10.62 7.18
CA ILE A 170 6.36 -10.09 7.23
C ILE A 170 7.37 -11.22 7.45
N SER A 171 7.10 -12.16 8.36
CA SER A 171 7.96 -13.33 8.57
C SER A 171 8.10 -14.19 7.32
N ASN A 172 7.03 -14.37 6.53
CA ASN A 172 7.11 -15.06 5.25
C ASN A 172 8.02 -14.33 4.26
N ILE A 173 7.90 -13.01 4.15
CA ILE A 173 8.73 -12.14 3.30
C ILE A 173 10.21 -12.28 3.69
N ASP A 174 10.53 -12.18 4.98
CA ASP A 174 11.90 -12.27 5.49
C ASP A 174 12.53 -13.67 5.22
N ASN A 175 11.74 -14.72 5.41
CA ASN A 175 12.16 -16.09 5.09
C ASN A 175 12.42 -16.27 3.58
N CYS A 176 11.57 -15.71 2.72
CA CYS A 176 11.74 -15.78 1.27
C CYS A 176 12.95 -14.95 0.79
N ALA A 177 13.25 -13.83 1.43
CA ALA A 177 14.43 -13.01 1.10
C ALA A 177 15.75 -13.78 1.31
N GLN A 178 15.77 -14.72 2.25
CA GLN A 178 16.92 -15.56 2.59
C GLN A 178 16.96 -16.91 1.86
N LYS A 179 15.92 -17.22 1.06
CA LYS A 179 15.79 -18.51 0.37
C LYS A 179 16.82 -18.62 -0.74
N ASP A 180 17.44 -19.79 -0.86
CA ASP A 180 18.30 -20.11 -1.99
C ASP A 180 17.54 -20.20 -3.32
N GLY A 181 18.24 -20.00 -4.42
CA GLY A 181 17.70 -20.06 -5.77
C GLY A 181 17.04 -18.75 -6.23
N THR A 182 16.57 -18.74 -7.45
CA THR A 182 15.97 -17.60 -8.13
C THR A 182 14.43 -17.65 -8.08
N ALA A 183 13.79 -16.52 -8.39
CA ALA A 183 12.35 -16.48 -8.56
C ALA A 183 11.85 -17.46 -9.65
N ALA A 184 12.60 -17.60 -10.73
CA ALA A 184 12.25 -18.52 -11.83
C ALA A 184 12.26 -19.98 -11.39
N GLU A 185 13.27 -20.41 -10.63
CA GLU A 185 13.37 -21.75 -10.07
C GLU A 185 12.23 -22.03 -9.08
N PHE A 186 11.89 -21.05 -8.25
CA PHE A 186 10.78 -21.17 -7.31
C PHE A 186 9.42 -21.28 -8.01
N ILE A 187 9.17 -20.46 -9.05
CA ILE A 187 7.95 -20.56 -9.87
C ILE A 187 7.86 -21.95 -10.52
N LYS A 188 8.97 -22.43 -11.10
CA LYS A 188 8.99 -23.78 -11.70
C LYS A 188 8.64 -24.86 -10.68
N ALA A 189 9.20 -24.81 -9.49
CA ALA A 189 8.91 -25.79 -8.43
C ALA A 189 7.42 -25.75 -8.01
N VAL A 190 6.80 -24.57 -7.93
CA VAL A 190 5.37 -24.42 -7.65
C VAL A 190 4.52 -25.03 -8.77
N LEU A 191 4.85 -24.77 -10.03
CA LEU A 191 4.12 -25.31 -11.18
C LEU A 191 4.26 -26.84 -11.27
N ASP A 192 5.46 -27.38 -11.07
CA ASP A 192 5.71 -28.82 -11.05
C ASP A 192 4.88 -29.51 -9.95
N HIS A 193 4.83 -28.91 -8.75
CA HIS A 193 4.03 -29.44 -7.64
C HIS A 193 2.52 -29.44 -7.96
N ARG A 194 2.01 -28.36 -8.58
CA ARG A 194 0.60 -28.26 -8.96
C ARG A 194 0.21 -29.22 -10.09
N ALA A 195 1.13 -29.52 -10.99
CA ALA A 195 0.88 -30.48 -12.07
C ALA A 195 0.86 -31.94 -11.59
N ALA A 196 1.45 -32.22 -10.43
CA ALA A 196 1.53 -33.56 -9.84
C ALA A 196 0.34 -33.93 -8.93
N ASN A 197 -0.50 -32.93 -8.57
CA ASN A 197 -1.68 -33.07 -7.70
C ASN A 197 -2.97 -32.79 -8.47
#